data_3f5be6b67f33fb0da2f7606e35f403ef
#
_entry.id   3f5be6b67f33fb0da2f7606e35f403ef
#
_cell.length_a   1.000
_cell.length_b   1.000
_cell.length_c   1.000
_cell.angle_alpha   90.00
_cell.angle_beta   90.00
_cell.angle_gamma   90.00
#
_symmetry.space_group_name_H-M   'P 1'
#
loop_
_entity.id
_entity.type
_entity.pdbx_description
1 polymer ?
#
loop_
_entity_poly.entity_id
_entity_poly.type
_entity_poly.pdbx_seq_one_letter_code
_entity_poly.pdbx_strand_id
1 'polypeptide(L)'
;MNIKRFCTVLIAAVALSFSYTAKAQISDTVASVCAKHLTQEYISDGQVYRTLLQVDQTAEFHTTFYGGTTYRVAACSGLSDGNLIFTIKDPDGTVLFTNKEHKNAPYWDFKINSTVDVTIEAVLNSESAASGRAVILIGFKQ
;
A
#
# COMPACT_ATOMS: atom_id res chain seq x y z
N MET A 1 14.37 52.79 13.54
CA MET A 1 14.19 51.34 13.31
C MET A 1 14.53 51.07 11.87
N ASN A 2 15.58 50.31 11.60
CA ASN A 2 16.07 50.12 10.23
C ASN A 2 15.21 49.12 9.47
N ILE A 3 14.46 49.59 8.50
CA ILE A 3 13.58 48.79 7.59
C ILE A 3 14.35 47.63 6.93
N LYS A 4 15.63 47.77 6.71
CA LYS A 4 16.51 46.69 6.14
C LYS A 4 16.63 45.46 7.06
N ARG A 5 16.58 45.64 8.39
CA ARG A 5 16.64 44.52 9.35
C ARG A 5 15.31 43.78 9.48
N PHE A 6 14.20 44.45 9.21
CA PHE A 6 12.87 43.85 9.26
C PHE A 6 12.60 42.96 8.05
N CYS A 7 13.05 43.34 6.85
CA CYS A 7 12.95 42.52 5.64
C CYS A 7 13.79 41.24 5.72
N THR A 8 14.98 41.29 6.36
CA THR A 8 15.83 40.09 6.46
C THR A 8 15.24 39.02 7.41
N VAL A 9 14.56 39.45 8.47
CA VAL A 9 13.90 38.54 9.41
C VAL A 9 12.64 37.91 8.78
N LEU A 10 11.90 38.68 7.98
CA LEU A 10 10.70 38.17 7.28
C LEU A 10 11.04 37.11 6.21
N ILE A 11 12.14 37.31 5.48
CA ILE A 11 12.62 36.38 4.46
C ILE A 11 13.11 35.08 5.10
N ALA A 12 13.76 35.13 6.26
CA ALA A 12 14.21 33.95 7.00
C ALA A 12 13.02 33.12 7.55
N ALA A 13 11.93 33.76 7.98
CA ALA A 13 10.74 33.09 8.48
C ALA A 13 9.96 32.36 7.37
N VAL A 14 9.95 32.89 6.14
CA VAL A 14 9.28 32.26 4.99
C VAL A 14 10.06 31.03 4.47
N ALA A 15 11.39 31.04 4.57
CA ALA A 15 12.23 29.91 4.12
C ALA A 15 12.10 28.65 5.00
N LEU A 16 11.70 28.80 6.27
CA LEU A 16 11.50 27.67 7.21
C LEU A 16 10.18 26.93 7.04
N SER A 17 9.24 27.46 6.27
CA SER A 17 7.89 26.89 6.10
C SER A 17 7.81 25.82 5.00
N PHE A 18 8.83 25.63 4.18
CA PHE A 18 8.78 24.74 3.01
C PHE A 18 9.33 23.32 3.23
N SER A 19 9.77 22.97 4.44
CA SER A 19 10.55 21.75 4.66
C SER A 19 9.75 20.50 5.05
N TYR A 20 8.42 20.54 5.16
CA TYR A 20 7.66 19.43 5.74
C TYR A 20 6.80 18.59 4.78
N THR A 21 6.79 18.89 3.49
CA THR A 21 5.86 18.24 2.55
C THR A 21 6.43 17.02 1.81
N ALA A 22 7.75 16.77 1.83
CA ALA A 22 8.36 15.75 0.98
C ALA A 22 8.03 14.29 1.36
N LYS A 23 7.78 13.99 2.64
CA LYS A 23 7.51 12.60 3.08
C LYS A 23 6.07 12.15 2.82
N ALA A 24 5.10 13.05 2.86
CA ALA A 24 3.70 12.75 2.56
C ALA A 24 3.48 12.45 1.07
N GLN A 25 4.18 13.16 0.18
CA GLN A 25 4.06 13.00 -1.28
C GLN A 25 4.52 11.62 -1.79
N ILE A 26 5.57 11.03 -1.22
CA ILE A 26 6.09 9.72 -1.64
C ILE A 26 5.09 8.60 -1.30
N SER A 27 4.42 8.69 -0.15
CA SER A 27 3.42 7.68 0.25
C SER A 27 2.17 7.73 -0.62
N ASP A 28 1.74 8.91 -1.02
CA ASP A 28 0.59 9.10 -1.89
C ASP A 28 0.90 8.66 -3.33
N THR A 29 2.15 8.77 -3.77
CA THR A 29 2.60 8.31 -5.09
C THR A 29 2.50 6.78 -5.21
N VAL A 30 2.97 6.01 -4.21
CA VAL A 30 2.86 4.54 -4.22
C VAL A 30 1.39 4.11 -4.21
N ALA A 31 0.56 4.73 -3.37
CA ALA A 31 -0.87 4.45 -3.34
C ALA A 31 -1.55 4.78 -4.68
N SER A 32 -1.18 5.88 -5.32
CA SER A 32 -1.70 6.27 -6.63
C SER A 32 -1.29 5.32 -7.74
N VAL A 33 -0.06 4.82 -7.72
CA VAL A 33 0.40 3.78 -8.65
C VAL A 33 -0.36 2.48 -8.40
N CYS A 34 -0.53 2.09 -7.15
CA CYS A 34 -1.24 0.88 -6.77
C CYS A 34 -2.73 0.94 -7.15
N ALA A 35 -3.35 2.11 -7.00
CA ALA A 35 -4.76 2.34 -7.35
C ALA A 35 -5.07 2.09 -8.83
N LYS A 36 -4.09 2.17 -9.73
CA LYS A 36 -4.26 1.83 -11.14
C LYS A 36 -4.62 0.37 -11.38
N HIS A 37 -4.28 -0.50 -10.44
CA HIS A 37 -4.66 -1.90 -10.48
C HIS A 37 -6.13 -2.14 -10.08
N LEU A 38 -6.76 -1.19 -9.35
CA LEU A 38 -8.20 -1.18 -9.13
C LEU A 38 -8.87 -0.49 -10.33
N THR A 39 -9.25 -1.28 -11.33
CA THR A 39 -9.97 -0.78 -12.51
C THR A 39 -11.38 -0.34 -12.16
N GLN A 40 -12.08 0.32 -13.11
CA GLN A 40 -13.43 0.86 -12.91
C GLN A 40 -14.48 -0.17 -12.45
N GLU A 41 -14.22 -1.46 -12.67
CA GLU A 41 -15.11 -2.54 -12.23
C GLU A 41 -15.05 -2.81 -10.72
N TYR A 42 -14.03 -2.29 -10.04
CA TYR A 42 -13.81 -2.50 -8.61
C TYR A 42 -13.95 -1.21 -7.84
N ILE A 43 -14.81 -1.25 -6.84
CA ILE A 43 -14.96 -0.14 -5.89
C ILE A 43 -14.00 -0.38 -4.72
N SER A 44 -13.20 0.63 -4.39
CA SER A 44 -12.35 0.58 -3.20
C SER A 44 -13.19 0.41 -1.94
N ASP A 45 -12.71 -0.40 -0.99
CA ASP A 45 -13.30 -0.51 0.34
C ASP A 45 -13.11 0.76 1.20
N GLY A 46 -12.43 1.77 0.65
CA GLY A 46 -12.16 3.06 1.30
C GLY A 46 -10.95 3.04 2.23
N GLN A 47 -10.29 1.91 2.39
CA GLN A 47 -9.10 1.77 3.23
C GLN A 47 -7.84 1.68 2.39
N VAL A 48 -6.75 2.22 2.92
CA VAL A 48 -5.41 2.08 2.37
C VAL A 48 -4.52 1.55 3.47
N TYR A 49 -4.14 0.29 3.38
CA TYR A 49 -3.22 -0.33 4.32
C TYR A 49 -1.80 0.04 3.93
N ARG A 50 -1.07 0.69 4.86
CA ARG A 50 0.28 1.21 4.61
C ARG A 50 1.21 0.85 5.76
N THR A 51 2.42 0.43 5.42
CA THR A 51 3.49 0.24 6.40
C THR A 51 4.85 0.42 5.75
N LEU A 52 5.85 0.73 6.56
CA LEU A 52 7.25 0.70 6.12
C LEU A 52 7.82 -0.68 6.46
N LEU A 53 8.38 -1.35 5.46
CA LEU A 53 9.00 -2.66 5.61
C LEU A 53 10.50 -2.58 5.32
N GLN A 54 11.26 -3.35 6.07
CA GLN A 54 12.62 -3.75 5.72
C GLN A 54 12.60 -5.18 5.19
N VAL A 55 13.65 -5.58 4.50
CA VAL A 55 13.89 -6.99 4.17
C VAL A 55 13.79 -7.80 5.46
N ASP A 56 13.20 -8.98 5.41
CA ASP A 56 12.93 -9.88 6.54
C ASP A 56 11.83 -9.44 7.52
N GLN A 57 11.16 -8.31 7.28
CA GLN A 57 9.98 -7.93 8.04
C GLN A 57 8.70 -8.36 7.32
N THR A 58 7.73 -8.81 8.11
CA THR A 58 6.36 -9.13 7.66
C THR A 58 5.39 -8.14 8.26
N ALA A 59 4.55 -7.55 7.42
CA ALA A 59 3.37 -6.83 7.87
C ALA A 59 2.14 -7.72 7.77
N GLU A 60 1.23 -7.58 8.71
CA GLU A 60 -0.04 -8.32 8.74
C GLU A 60 -1.20 -7.34 8.73
N PHE A 61 -2.18 -7.61 7.88
CA PHE A 61 -3.43 -6.85 7.78
C PHE A 61 -4.59 -7.84 7.90
N HIS A 62 -5.57 -7.50 8.73
CA HIS A 62 -6.75 -8.34 8.94
C HIS A 62 -7.95 -7.71 8.27
N THR A 63 -8.72 -8.53 7.56
CA THR A 63 -9.97 -8.10 6.93
C THR A 63 -10.93 -9.27 6.78
N THR A 64 -12.18 -8.97 6.46
CA THR A 64 -13.22 -9.97 6.18
C THR A 64 -13.62 -9.89 4.73
N PHE A 65 -13.58 -11.00 4.03
CA PHE A 65 -14.13 -11.14 2.69
C PHE A 65 -15.53 -11.74 2.77
N TYR A 66 -16.53 -11.00 2.30
CA TYR A 66 -17.92 -11.42 2.34
C TYR A 66 -18.26 -12.32 1.16
N GLY A 67 -19.00 -13.39 1.45
CA GLY A 67 -19.46 -14.34 0.44
C GLY A 67 -20.37 -13.69 -0.62
N GLY A 68 -20.29 -14.19 -1.84
CA GLY A 68 -21.05 -13.69 -2.98
C GLY A 68 -20.41 -12.48 -3.70
N THR A 69 -19.22 -12.08 -3.30
CA THR A 69 -18.51 -10.92 -3.85
C THR A 69 -17.17 -11.34 -4.45
N THR A 70 -16.76 -10.67 -5.51
CA THR A 70 -15.40 -10.79 -6.06
C THR A 70 -14.56 -9.61 -5.56
N TYR A 71 -13.46 -9.92 -4.92
CA TYR A 71 -12.51 -8.93 -4.42
C TYR A 71 -11.27 -8.89 -5.29
N ARG A 72 -10.70 -7.71 -5.44
CA ARG A 72 -9.34 -7.53 -5.94
C ARG A 72 -8.46 -6.99 -4.82
N VAL A 73 -7.34 -7.67 -4.59
CA VAL A 73 -6.29 -7.19 -3.70
C VAL A 73 -5.12 -6.73 -4.57
N ALA A 74 -4.77 -5.46 -4.46
CA ALA A 74 -3.58 -4.88 -5.10
C ALA A 74 -2.53 -4.61 -4.03
N ALA A 75 -1.30 -5.06 -4.28
CA ALA A 75 -0.19 -4.99 -3.34
C ALA A 75 1.05 -4.43 -4.03
N CYS A 76 1.52 -3.29 -3.56
CA CYS A 76 2.56 -2.51 -4.22
C CYS A 76 3.61 -2.02 -3.22
N SER A 77 4.85 -1.93 -3.68
CA SER A 77 5.92 -1.22 -2.99
C SER A 77 6.79 -0.51 -4.01
N GLY A 78 7.04 0.78 -3.79
CA GLY A 78 7.74 1.61 -4.76
C GLY A 78 6.91 1.89 -6.02
N LEU A 79 7.57 2.18 -7.13
CA LEU A 79 6.95 2.61 -8.39
C LEU A 79 6.86 1.49 -9.44
N SER A 80 7.43 0.33 -9.15
CA SER A 80 7.46 -0.82 -10.05
C SER A 80 6.68 -2.00 -9.45
N ASP A 81 6.03 -2.77 -10.32
CA ASP A 81 5.33 -3.99 -9.92
C ASP A 81 6.31 -5.10 -9.51
N GLY A 82 5.82 -6.04 -8.71
CA GLY A 82 6.60 -7.21 -8.30
C GLY A 82 7.50 -7.01 -7.08
N ASN A 83 7.47 -5.83 -6.46
CA ASN A 83 8.29 -5.52 -5.29
C ASN A 83 7.68 -6.00 -3.97
N LEU A 84 6.40 -6.31 -3.94
CA LEU A 84 5.69 -6.77 -2.75
C LEU A 84 5.14 -8.17 -2.97
N ILE A 85 5.49 -9.07 -2.08
CA ILE A 85 4.90 -10.41 -2.00
C ILE A 85 3.79 -10.36 -0.96
N PHE A 86 2.60 -10.78 -1.33
CA PHE A 86 1.49 -10.90 -0.39
C PHE A 86 0.93 -12.32 -0.36
N THR A 87 0.55 -12.73 0.82
CA THR A 87 0.00 -14.05 1.11
C THR A 87 -1.28 -13.89 1.90
N ILE A 88 -2.33 -14.56 1.48
CA ILE A 88 -3.63 -14.55 2.17
C ILE A 88 -3.78 -15.87 2.91
N LYS A 89 -4.09 -15.79 4.20
CA LYS A 89 -4.30 -16.93 5.09
C LYS A 89 -5.69 -16.88 5.72
N ASP A 90 -6.24 -18.05 5.99
CA ASP A 90 -7.44 -18.19 6.80
C ASP A 90 -7.15 -18.05 8.31
N PRO A 91 -8.17 -18.09 9.20
CA PRO A 91 -7.96 -17.98 10.64
C PRO A 91 -7.11 -19.12 11.24
N ASP A 92 -7.04 -20.26 10.58
CA ASP A 92 -6.22 -21.40 11.00
C ASP A 92 -4.76 -21.29 10.54
N GLY A 93 -4.43 -20.23 9.81
CA GLY A 93 -3.09 -19.99 9.26
C GLY A 93 -2.83 -20.74 7.95
N THR A 94 -3.84 -21.39 7.36
CA THR A 94 -3.72 -22.06 6.07
C THR A 94 -3.57 -21.02 4.96
N VAL A 95 -2.55 -21.19 4.12
CA VAL A 95 -2.33 -20.33 2.95
C VAL A 95 -3.41 -20.58 1.90
N LEU A 96 -4.20 -19.56 1.64
CA LEU A 96 -5.23 -19.59 0.59
C LEU A 96 -4.66 -19.12 -0.74
N PHE A 97 -3.70 -18.19 -0.71
CA PHE A 97 -3.09 -17.62 -1.89
C PHE A 97 -1.74 -16.98 -1.57
N THR A 98 -0.80 -17.01 -2.52
CA THR A 98 0.40 -16.17 -2.53
C THR A 98 0.74 -15.77 -3.96
N ASN A 99 1.03 -14.48 -4.18
CA ASN A 99 1.43 -14.00 -5.50
C ASN A 99 2.83 -14.46 -5.91
N LYS A 100 3.62 -14.97 -4.96
CA LYS A 100 4.95 -15.56 -5.24
C LYS A 100 4.88 -16.67 -6.28
N GLU A 101 3.81 -17.46 -6.26
CA GLU A 101 3.56 -18.55 -7.22
C GLU A 101 3.02 -18.04 -8.57
N HIS A 102 2.72 -16.75 -8.68
CA HIS A 102 2.16 -16.08 -9.84
C HIS A 102 3.05 -14.93 -10.33
N LYS A 103 4.37 -15.15 -10.36
CA LYS A 103 5.37 -14.19 -10.83
C LYS A 103 5.30 -12.83 -10.13
N ASN A 104 5.03 -12.83 -8.83
CA ASN A 104 4.86 -11.63 -8.00
C ASN A 104 3.84 -10.65 -8.60
N ALA A 105 2.72 -11.15 -9.11
CA ALA A 105 1.66 -10.34 -9.69
C ALA A 105 1.24 -9.22 -8.70
N PRO A 106 1.09 -7.97 -9.16
CA PRO A 106 0.77 -6.83 -8.29
C PRO A 106 -0.65 -6.82 -7.78
N TYR A 107 -1.52 -7.65 -8.34
CA TYR A 107 -2.91 -7.82 -7.88
C TYR A 107 -3.42 -9.23 -8.20
N TRP A 108 -4.49 -9.62 -7.52
CA TRP A 108 -5.21 -10.85 -7.79
C TRP A 108 -6.69 -10.71 -7.46
N ASP A 109 -7.51 -11.44 -8.21
CA ASP A 109 -8.97 -11.45 -8.03
C ASP A 109 -9.41 -12.71 -7.29
N PHE A 110 -10.28 -12.55 -6.31
CA PHE A 110 -10.78 -13.61 -5.45
C PHE A 110 -12.30 -13.64 -5.50
N LYS A 111 -12.85 -14.73 -6.02
CA LYS A 111 -14.28 -15.00 -5.92
C LYS A 111 -14.57 -15.66 -4.58
N ILE A 112 -15.31 -14.99 -3.71
CA ILE A 112 -15.61 -15.46 -2.37
C ILE A 112 -17.00 -16.08 -2.35
N ASN A 113 -17.07 -17.37 -2.07
CA ASN A 113 -18.33 -18.09 -1.99
C ASN A 113 -18.94 -18.03 -0.58
N SER A 114 -18.13 -18.09 0.45
CA SER A 114 -18.54 -18.00 1.85
C SER A 114 -17.70 -16.95 2.57
N THR A 115 -18.33 -16.18 3.44
CA THR A 115 -17.64 -15.15 4.25
C THR A 115 -16.51 -15.76 5.04
N VAL A 116 -15.35 -15.15 4.97
CA VAL A 116 -14.12 -15.61 5.64
C VAL A 116 -13.32 -14.44 6.16
N ASP A 117 -12.83 -14.55 7.39
CA ASP A 117 -11.83 -13.67 7.93
C ASP A 117 -10.46 -14.08 7.40
N VAL A 118 -9.69 -13.12 6.96
CA VAL A 118 -8.36 -13.39 6.38
C VAL A 118 -7.30 -12.51 7.00
N THR A 119 -6.10 -13.04 7.04
CA THR A 119 -4.87 -12.29 7.29
C THR A 119 -4.12 -12.15 5.97
N ILE A 120 -3.80 -10.92 5.60
CA ILE A 120 -2.95 -10.61 4.46
C ILE A 120 -1.56 -10.30 5.00
N GLU A 121 -0.61 -11.16 4.74
CA GLU A 121 0.80 -10.94 5.05
C GLU A 121 1.49 -10.28 3.85
N ALA A 122 2.34 -9.30 4.12
CA ALA A 122 3.13 -8.62 3.11
C ALA A 122 4.60 -8.60 3.49
N VAL A 123 5.45 -8.99 2.54
CA VAL A 123 6.90 -8.93 2.65
C VAL A 123 7.50 -8.30 1.39
N LEU A 124 8.63 -7.60 1.54
CA LEU A 124 9.36 -7.11 0.38
C LEU A 124 9.98 -8.26 -0.40
N ASN A 125 9.94 -8.16 -1.71
CA ASN A 125 10.76 -9.02 -2.56
C ASN A 125 12.24 -8.65 -2.35
N SER A 126 13.01 -9.54 -1.74
CA SER A 126 14.42 -9.33 -1.37
C SER A 126 15.32 -9.06 -2.58
N GLU A 127 14.89 -9.47 -3.77
CA GLU A 127 15.66 -9.25 -5.02
C GLU A 127 15.51 -7.81 -5.54
N SER A 128 14.48 -7.08 -5.11
CA SER A 128 14.14 -5.77 -5.67
C SER A 128 14.41 -4.59 -4.75
N ALA A 129 14.36 -4.74 -3.41
CA ALA A 129 14.57 -3.65 -2.47
C ALA A 129 14.94 -4.15 -1.07
N ALA A 130 15.83 -3.40 -0.39
CA ALA A 130 16.20 -3.66 1.01
C ALA A 130 15.19 -3.07 2.00
N SER A 131 14.49 -2.01 1.62
CA SER A 131 13.40 -1.39 2.40
C SER A 131 12.41 -0.72 1.46
N GLY A 132 11.19 -0.58 1.90
CA GLY A 132 10.15 0.07 1.10
C GLY A 132 8.84 0.25 1.84
N ARG A 133 8.02 1.12 1.29
CA ARG A 133 6.65 1.32 1.78
C ARG A 133 5.74 0.33 1.10
N ALA A 134 5.13 -0.55 1.88
CA ALA A 134 4.10 -1.45 1.41
C ALA A 134 2.74 -0.75 1.41
N VAL A 135 2.00 -0.90 0.33
CA VAL A 135 0.62 -0.44 0.18
C VAL A 135 -0.23 -1.61 -0.28
N ILE A 136 -1.33 -1.85 0.43
CA ILE A 136 -2.36 -2.81 0.01
C ILE A 136 -3.68 -2.06 -0.15
N LEU A 137 -4.30 -2.26 -1.29
CA LEU A 137 -5.62 -1.75 -1.62
C LEU A 137 -6.57 -2.93 -1.86
N ILE A 138 -7.78 -2.81 -1.39
CA ILE A 138 -8.83 -3.81 -1.58
C ILE A 138 -9.99 -3.15 -2.29
N GLY A 139 -10.42 -3.75 -3.38
CA GLY A 139 -11.64 -3.38 -4.09
C GLY A 139 -12.57 -4.57 -4.22
N PHE A 140 -13.85 -4.29 -4.39
CA PHE A 140 -14.86 -5.30 -4.64
C PHE A 140 -15.65 -5.00 -5.90
N LYS A 141 -16.04 -6.04 -6.60
CA LYS A 141 -16.82 -5.94 -7.83
C LYS A 141 -18.31 -5.80 -7.48
N GLN A 142 -18.94 -4.81 -8.09
CA GLN A 142 -20.40 -4.66 -8.05
C GLN A 142 -21.13 -5.67 -8.92
#